data_193e1da9f3c2deefda72f10a7429e6b5
#
_entry.id   193e1da9f3c2deefda72f10a7429e6b5
#
_cell.length_a   1.000
_cell.length_b   1.000
_cell.length_c   1.000
_cell.angle_alpha   90.00
_cell.angle_beta   90.00
_cell.angle_gamma   90.00
#
_symmetry.space_group_name_H-M   'P 1'
#
loop_
_entity.id
_entity.type
_entity.pdbx_description
1 polymer ?
#
loop_
_entity_poly.entity_id
_entity_poly.type
_entity_poly.pdbx_seq_one_letter_code
_entity_poly.pdbx_strand_id
1 'polypeptide(L)'
;DKDLTIEWKSEPAEVVATLNAEGKGLAMLPQPYVTAAAQQLGEGFRIALSVSDEWEKLGTGSLCTTACILVRSEFAEANPEAVEKFLTDFAESAAWVNENVDDAAAACGQYEIVKEPIAKKAIPKCNIVCITGADMKDALGGCLNVLFQQNPAAVGGALPDDDFYY
;
A
#
# COMPACT_ATOMS: atom_id res chain seq x y z
N ASP A 1 22.73 -1.34 10.30
CA ASP A 1 22.99 -2.56 9.56
C ASP A 1 24.40 -2.51 8.99
N LYS A 2 25.26 -3.44 9.49
CA LYS A 2 26.68 -3.43 9.13
C LYS A 2 26.96 -4.10 7.77
N ASP A 3 25.97 -4.83 7.25
CA ASP A 3 26.17 -5.73 6.11
C ASP A 3 25.53 -5.18 4.80
N LEU A 4 24.80 -4.06 4.87
CA LEU A 4 24.13 -3.44 3.74
C LEU A 4 24.38 -1.94 3.70
N THR A 5 24.65 -1.43 2.51
CA THR A 5 24.58 0.01 2.23
C THR A 5 23.18 0.33 1.72
N ILE A 6 22.45 1.17 2.45
CA ILE A 6 21.09 1.57 2.09
C ILE A 6 21.16 2.95 1.45
N GLU A 7 20.63 3.06 0.25
CA GLU A 7 20.43 4.32 -0.46
C GLU A 7 18.93 4.65 -0.50
N TRP A 8 18.57 5.79 0.07
CA TRP A 8 17.20 6.26 0.09
C TRP A 8 16.89 7.12 -1.12
N LYS A 9 15.74 6.90 -1.74
CA LYS A 9 15.21 7.69 -2.85
C LYS A 9 13.87 8.29 -2.46
N SER A 10 13.56 9.46 -3.03
CA SER A 10 12.30 10.15 -2.75
C SER A 10 11.13 9.55 -3.53
N GLU A 11 11.40 9.02 -4.72
CA GLU A 11 10.37 8.50 -5.62
C GLU A 11 10.66 7.06 -6.06
N PRO A 12 9.64 6.19 -6.12
CA PRO A 12 9.81 4.81 -6.60
C PRO A 12 10.40 4.71 -8.02
N ALA A 13 10.11 5.68 -8.88
CA ALA A 13 10.67 5.75 -10.23
C ALA A 13 12.19 5.90 -10.22
N GLU A 14 12.75 6.65 -9.27
CA GLU A 14 14.20 6.81 -9.11
C GLU A 14 14.86 5.49 -8.70
N VAL A 15 14.20 4.71 -7.85
CA VAL A 15 14.67 3.38 -7.45
C VAL A 15 14.78 2.46 -8.68
N VAL A 16 13.74 2.45 -9.53
CA VAL A 16 13.75 1.65 -10.77
C VAL A 16 14.86 2.11 -11.71
N ALA A 17 15.02 3.43 -11.87
CA ALA A 17 16.07 4.00 -12.73
C ALA A 17 17.47 3.64 -12.23
N THR A 18 17.71 3.72 -10.91
CA THR A 18 19.00 3.35 -10.30
C THR A 18 19.28 1.86 -10.50
N LEU A 19 18.31 0.99 -10.21
CA LEU A 19 18.45 -0.45 -10.39
C LEU A 19 18.76 -0.84 -11.85
N ASN A 20 18.11 -0.16 -12.80
CA ASN A 20 18.38 -0.34 -14.23
C ASN A 20 19.79 0.11 -14.63
N ALA A 21 20.21 1.26 -14.13
CA ALA A 21 21.53 1.82 -14.46
C ALA A 21 22.68 0.97 -13.91
N GLU A 22 22.53 0.44 -12.71
CA GLU A 22 23.56 -0.39 -12.06
C GLU A 22 23.54 -1.85 -12.54
N GLY A 23 22.42 -2.33 -13.08
CA GLY A 23 22.25 -3.69 -13.57
C GLY A 23 22.32 -4.78 -12.47
N LYS A 24 22.35 -4.38 -11.21
CA LYS A 24 22.43 -5.25 -10.03
C LYS A 24 21.93 -4.53 -8.78
N GLY A 25 21.64 -5.27 -7.72
CA GLY A 25 21.26 -4.71 -6.42
C GLY A 25 19.94 -5.29 -5.91
N LEU A 26 19.52 -4.78 -4.76
CA LEU A 26 18.23 -5.05 -4.14
C LEU A 26 17.43 -3.76 -4.08
N ALA A 27 16.16 -3.82 -4.36
CA ALA A 27 15.27 -2.67 -4.26
C ALA A 27 13.99 -3.05 -3.53
N MET A 28 13.44 -2.14 -2.74
CA MET A 28 12.12 -2.23 -2.15
C MET A 28 11.19 -1.28 -2.89
N LEU A 29 10.15 -1.81 -3.48
CA LEU A 29 9.22 -1.09 -4.34
C LEU A 29 7.78 -1.48 -4.03
N PRO A 30 6.84 -0.53 -4.03
CA PRO A 30 5.41 -0.84 -3.97
C PRO A 30 4.86 -1.25 -5.35
N GLN A 31 3.67 -1.82 -5.39
CA GLN A 31 2.86 -1.86 -6.61
C GLN A 31 2.37 -0.43 -6.96
N PRO A 32 2.25 -0.08 -8.24
CA PRO A 32 2.52 -0.90 -9.44
C PRO A 32 3.99 -0.87 -9.92
N TYR A 33 4.88 -0.21 -9.20
CA TYR A 33 6.28 -0.01 -9.62
C TYR A 33 7.08 -1.30 -9.72
N VAL A 34 6.84 -2.28 -8.84
CA VAL A 34 7.46 -3.60 -8.95
C VAL A 34 7.06 -4.32 -10.23
N THR A 35 5.80 -4.19 -10.63
CA THR A 35 5.30 -4.75 -11.90
C THR A 35 5.90 -4.03 -13.10
N ALA A 36 6.00 -2.71 -13.05
CA ALA A 36 6.65 -1.91 -14.09
C ALA A 36 8.14 -2.26 -14.23
N ALA A 37 8.86 -2.38 -13.10
CA ALA A 37 10.25 -2.79 -13.08
C ALA A 37 10.46 -4.18 -13.69
N ALA A 38 9.60 -5.14 -13.35
CA ALA A 38 9.66 -6.49 -13.91
C ALA A 38 9.49 -6.50 -15.44
N GLN A 39 8.61 -5.65 -15.98
CA GLN A 39 8.44 -5.51 -17.44
C GLN A 39 9.64 -4.82 -18.10
N GLN A 40 10.22 -3.84 -17.45
CA GLN A 40 11.32 -3.04 -18.00
C GLN A 40 12.66 -3.77 -17.95
N LEU A 41 12.94 -4.48 -16.86
CA LEU A 41 14.23 -5.13 -16.59
C LEU A 41 14.26 -6.60 -17.07
N GLY A 42 13.09 -7.19 -17.36
CA GLY A 42 12.99 -8.52 -17.95
C GLY A 42 13.64 -9.62 -17.12
N GLU A 43 14.34 -10.54 -17.77
CA GLU A 43 14.93 -11.74 -17.15
C GLU A 43 15.99 -11.46 -16.08
N GLY A 44 16.58 -10.27 -16.08
CA GLY A 44 17.52 -9.83 -15.06
C GLY A 44 16.87 -9.50 -13.71
N PHE A 45 15.54 -9.38 -13.66
CA PHE A 45 14.78 -8.99 -12.48
C PHE A 45 13.95 -10.16 -11.94
N ARG A 46 13.99 -10.33 -10.63
CA ARG A 46 13.08 -11.23 -9.91
C ARG A 46 12.58 -10.61 -8.61
N ILE A 47 11.36 -10.92 -8.24
CA ILE A 47 10.84 -10.61 -6.91
C ILE A 47 11.42 -11.64 -5.94
N ALA A 48 12.22 -11.18 -4.98
CA ALA A 48 12.88 -12.05 -4.01
C ALA A 48 11.97 -12.35 -2.81
N LEU A 49 11.22 -11.34 -2.34
CA LEU A 49 10.35 -11.40 -1.16
C LEU A 49 9.10 -10.55 -1.42
N SER A 50 7.99 -10.95 -0.81
CA SER A 50 6.79 -10.14 -0.64
C SER A 50 6.76 -9.66 0.83
N VAL A 51 6.70 -8.35 1.04
CA VAL A 51 6.64 -7.80 2.40
C VAL A 51 5.36 -8.23 3.12
N SER A 52 4.25 -8.35 2.39
CA SER A 52 2.99 -8.85 2.96
C SER A 52 3.12 -10.29 3.46
N ASP A 53 3.74 -11.18 2.65
CA ASP A 53 3.93 -12.58 3.03
C ASP A 53 4.90 -12.73 4.22
N GLU A 54 5.94 -11.89 4.26
CA GLU A 54 6.88 -11.89 5.39
C GLU A 54 6.22 -11.33 6.67
N TRP A 55 5.31 -10.35 6.52
CA TRP A 55 4.54 -9.83 7.64
C TRP A 55 3.62 -10.90 8.26
N GLU A 56 2.93 -11.68 7.45
CA GLU A 56 2.09 -12.78 7.92
C GLU A 56 2.90 -13.80 8.74
N LYS A 57 4.16 -14.06 8.36
CA LYS A 57 5.06 -14.97 9.09
C LYS A 57 5.43 -14.48 10.50
N LEU A 58 5.26 -13.18 10.78
CA LEU A 58 5.48 -12.66 12.14
C LEU A 58 4.43 -13.19 13.13
N GLY A 59 3.29 -13.67 12.65
CA GLY A 59 2.25 -14.27 13.50
C GLY A 59 1.59 -13.27 14.46
N THR A 60 1.63 -11.98 14.16
CA THR A 60 1.06 -10.92 15.02
C THR A 60 -0.47 -10.83 14.94
N GLY A 61 -1.07 -11.49 13.95
CA GLY A 61 -2.51 -11.37 13.67
C GLY A 61 -2.91 -10.04 13.02
N SER A 62 -1.95 -9.15 12.76
CA SER A 62 -2.20 -7.85 12.10
C SER A 62 -1.94 -7.93 10.60
N LEU A 63 -2.50 -6.97 9.84
CA LEU A 63 -2.22 -6.81 8.42
C LEU A 63 -1.04 -5.84 8.21
N CYS A 64 -0.27 -6.07 7.15
CA CYS A 64 0.72 -5.09 6.67
C CYS A 64 -0.03 -3.94 5.98
N THR A 65 -0.44 -2.95 6.75
CA THR A 65 -1.20 -1.81 6.25
C THR A 65 -0.25 -0.81 5.60
N THR A 66 -0.40 -0.58 4.31
CA THR A 66 0.46 0.35 3.55
C THR A 66 -0.16 1.73 3.38
N ALA A 67 -1.48 1.86 3.49
CA ALA A 67 -2.21 3.11 3.37
C ALA A 67 -3.51 3.07 4.16
N CYS A 68 -3.95 4.23 4.62
CA CYS A 68 -5.27 4.46 5.19
C CYS A 68 -5.83 5.79 4.70
N ILE A 69 -7.15 5.94 4.76
CA ILE A 69 -7.82 7.20 4.47
C ILE A 69 -8.02 7.94 5.79
N LEU A 70 -7.65 9.21 5.81
CA LEU A 70 -7.81 10.06 6.97
C LEU A 70 -8.90 11.10 6.71
N VAL A 71 -9.74 11.31 7.71
CA VAL A 71 -10.72 12.39 7.73
C VAL A 71 -10.46 13.26 8.96
N ARG A 72 -10.63 14.57 8.83
CA ARG A 72 -10.52 15.46 10.00
C ARG A 72 -11.75 15.27 10.88
N SER A 73 -11.56 15.12 12.19
CA SER A 73 -12.64 14.90 13.16
C SER A 73 -13.74 15.93 13.06
N GLU A 74 -13.39 17.23 12.99
CA GLU A 74 -14.35 18.33 12.81
C GLU A 74 -15.23 18.18 11.54
N PHE A 75 -14.63 17.67 10.45
CA PHE A 75 -15.39 17.42 9.22
C PHE A 75 -16.34 16.22 9.37
N ALA A 76 -15.83 15.13 9.97
CA ALA A 76 -16.63 13.92 10.19
C ALA A 76 -17.83 14.19 11.11
N GLU A 77 -17.62 14.92 12.19
CA GLU A 77 -18.68 15.33 13.12
C GLU A 77 -19.73 16.25 12.46
N ALA A 78 -19.28 17.19 11.64
CA ALA A 78 -20.18 18.13 10.95
C ALA A 78 -20.91 17.53 9.76
N ASN A 79 -20.36 16.45 9.15
CA ASN A 79 -20.85 15.87 7.89
C ASN A 79 -20.90 14.33 7.93
N PRO A 80 -21.54 13.70 8.92
CA PRO A 80 -21.52 12.24 9.05
C PRO A 80 -22.11 11.53 7.82
N GLU A 81 -23.19 12.06 7.24
CA GLU A 81 -23.82 11.47 6.05
C GLU A 81 -22.85 11.46 4.84
N ALA A 82 -22.01 12.47 4.71
CA ALA A 82 -21.02 12.54 3.63
C ALA A 82 -19.91 11.49 3.82
N VAL A 83 -19.49 11.26 5.06
CA VAL A 83 -18.48 10.23 5.39
C VAL A 83 -19.07 8.85 5.12
N GLU A 84 -20.28 8.55 5.59
CA GLU A 84 -20.96 7.27 5.34
C GLU A 84 -21.16 7.00 3.85
N LYS A 85 -21.58 8.01 3.10
CA LYS A 85 -21.70 7.88 1.65
C LYS A 85 -20.34 7.59 1.01
N PHE A 86 -19.30 8.30 1.40
CA PHE A 86 -17.95 8.08 0.89
C PHE A 86 -17.49 6.65 1.17
N LEU A 87 -17.70 6.14 2.38
CA LEU A 87 -17.29 4.77 2.76
C LEU A 87 -18.04 3.73 1.92
N THR A 88 -19.34 3.95 1.68
CA THR A 88 -20.15 3.08 0.82
C THR A 88 -19.62 3.08 -0.62
N ASP A 89 -19.46 4.26 -1.21
CA ASP A 89 -18.98 4.40 -2.59
C ASP A 89 -17.56 3.83 -2.76
N PHE A 90 -16.70 4.01 -1.75
CA PHE A 90 -15.34 3.48 -1.75
C PHE A 90 -15.32 1.95 -1.66
N ALA A 91 -16.16 1.37 -0.80
CA ALA A 91 -16.30 -0.09 -0.68
C ALA A 91 -16.77 -0.72 -1.99
N GLU A 92 -17.80 -0.15 -2.61
CA GLU A 92 -18.31 -0.58 -3.92
C GLU A 92 -17.24 -0.46 -5.00
N SER A 93 -16.48 0.65 -5.02
CA SER A 93 -15.40 0.86 -5.98
C SER A 93 -14.27 -0.15 -5.79
N ALA A 94 -13.85 -0.41 -4.55
CA ALA A 94 -12.81 -1.41 -4.24
C ALA A 94 -13.23 -2.82 -4.68
N ALA A 95 -14.48 -3.21 -4.41
CA ALA A 95 -15.03 -4.47 -4.86
C ALA A 95 -15.05 -4.58 -6.39
N TRP A 96 -15.58 -3.53 -7.05
CA TRP A 96 -15.66 -3.50 -8.52
C TRP A 96 -14.28 -3.62 -9.19
N VAL A 97 -13.27 -2.93 -8.69
CA VAL A 97 -11.89 -3.00 -9.23
C VAL A 97 -11.34 -4.42 -9.16
N ASN A 98 -11.57 -5.13 -8.06
CA ASN A 98 -11.10 -6.50 -7.89
C ASN A 98 -11.86 -7.52 -8.75
N GLU A 99 -13.15 -7.27 -9.00
CA GLU A 99 -14.01 -8.13 -9.80
C GLU A 99 -13.86 -7.88 -11.31
N ASN A 100 -13.47 -6.65 -11.71
CA ASN A 100 -13.42 -6.19 -13.10
C ASN A 100 -12.02 -5.68 -13.48
N VAL A 101 -10.98 -6.50 -13.25
CA VAL A 101 -9.58 -6.09 -13.40
C VAL A 101 -9.26 -5.52 -14.78
N ASP A 102 -9.83 -6.07 -15.84
CA ASP A 102 -9.58 -5.62 -17.21
C ASP A 102 -10.14 -4.21 -17.46
N ASP A 103 -11.38 -3.97 -17.05
CA ASP A 103 -12.03 -2.67 -17.18
C ASP A 103 -11.39 -1.61 -16.26
N ALA A 104 -11.00 -2.02 -15.04
CA ALA A 104 -10.26 -1.18 -14.12
C ALA A 104 -8.88 -0.80 -14.68
N ALA A 105 -8.19 -1.72 -15.32
CA ALA A 105 -6.91 -1.47 -15.97
C ALA A 105 -7.04 -0.52 -17.17
N ALA A 106 -8.09 -0.69 -17.99
CA ALA A 106 -8.40 0.21 -19.09
C ALA A 106 -8.70 1.64 -18.57
N ALA A 107 -9.48 1.77 -17.48
CA ALA A 107 -9.73 3.04 -16.81
C ALA A 107 -8.43 3.67 -16.30
N CYS A 108 -7.54 2.91 -15.66
CA CYS A 108 -6.22 3.41 -15.25
C CYS A 108 -5.42 3.98 -16.42
N GLY A 109 -5.46 3.34 -17.57
CA GLY A 109 -4.82 3.82 -18.79
C GLY A 109 -5.47 5.10 -19.34
N GLN A 110 -6.81 5.13 -19.37
CA GLN A 110 -7.59 6.27 -19.85
C GLN A 110 -7.37 7.53 -19.00
N TYR A 111 -7.27 7.37 -17.67
CA TYR A 111 -7.04 8.48 -16.74
C TYR A 111 -5.55 8.75 -16.46
N GLU A 112 -4.65 8.14 -17.22
CA GLU A 112 -3.19 8.31 -17.12
C GLU A 112 -2.63 8.04 -15.71
N ILE A 113 -3.29 7.19 -14.91
CA ILE A 113 -2.83 6.78 -13.58
C ILE A 113 -1.63 5.86 -13.72
N VAL A 114 -1.78 4.82 -14.55
CA VAL A 114 -0.73 3.87 -14.92
C VAL A 114 -1.11 3.19 -16.23
N LYS A 115 -0.12 2.80 -17.04
CA LYS A 115 -0.39 2.15 -18.32
C LYS A 115 -1.21 0.87 -18.15
N GLU A 116 -2.25 0.69 -18.95
CA GLU A 116 -3.19 -0.44 -18.88
C GLU A 116 -2.50 -1.81 -18.74
N PRO A 117 -1.46 -2.19 -19.53
CA PRO A 117 -0.81 -3.49 -19.40
C PRO A 117 -0.09 -3.69 -18.06
N ILE A 118 0.33 -2.60 -17.41
CA ILE A 118 0.92 -2.62 -16.06
C ILE A 118 -0.19 -2.76 -15.02
N ALA A 119 -1.26 -1.94 -15.13
CA ALA A 119 -2.42 -1.97 -14.25
C ALA A 119 -3.03 -3.38 -14.18
N LYS A 120 -3.28 -4.00 -15.31
CA LYS A 120 -3.83 -5.36 -15.41
C LYS A 120 -3.06 -6.41 -14.61
N LYS A 121 -1.72 -6.29 -14.55
CA LYS A 121 -0.86 -7.21 -13.81
C LYS A 121 -0.67 -6.80 -12.34
N ALA A 122 -0.79 -5.49 -12.04
CA ALA A 122 -0.54 -4.95 -10.73
C ALA A 122 -1.78 -4.99 -9.82
N ILE A 123 -2.98 -4.68 -10.33
CA ILE A 123 -4.23 -4.62 -9.56
C ILE A 123 -4.42 -5.83 -8.65
N PRO A 124 -4.27 -7.10 -9.12
CA PRO A 124 -4.44 -8.26 -8.26
C PRO A 124 -3.42 -8.39 -7.12
N LYS A 125 -2.39 -7.54 -7.11
CA LYS A 125 -1.30 -7.52 -6.12
C LYS A 125 -1.26 -6.24 -5.29
N CYS A 126 -2.18 -5.31 -5.56
CA CYS A 126 -2.23 -4.02 -4.87
C CYS A 126 -2.93 -4.10 -3.50
N ASN A 127 -3.56 -5.23 -3.16
CA ASN A 127 -4.35 -5.39 -1.93
C ASN A 127 -5.38 -4.25 -1.76
N ILE A 128 -6.14 -3.98 -2.82
CA ILE A 128 -7.17 -2.92 -2.82
C ILE A 128 -8.35 -3.43 -1.99
N VAL A 129 -8.54 -2.85 -0.81
CA VAL A 129 -9.57 -3.24 0.15
C VAL A 129 -10.24 -2.01 0.77
N CYS A 130 -11.44 -2.21 1.29
CA CYS A 130 -12.12 -1.27 2.18
C CYS A 130 -12.40 -1.99 3.50
N ILE A 131 -11.62 -1.67 4.52
CA ILE A 131 -11.78 -2.23 5.86
C ILE A 131 -12.17 -1.08 6.77
N THR A 132 -13.27 -1.21 7.51
CA THR A 132 -13.84 -0.16 8.36
C THR A 132 -14.18 -0.69 9.76
N GLY A 133 -14.49 0.21 10.69
CA GLY A 133 -14.96 -0.15 12.04
C GLY A 133 -13.95 -0.99 12.84
N ALA A 134 -14.45 -1.99 13.55
CA ALA A 134 -13.64 -2.84 14.43
C ALA A 134 -12.50 -3.56 13.69
N ASP A 135 -12.79 -4.11 12.52
CA ASP A 135 -11.78 -4.83 11.71
C ASP A 135 -10.66 -3.89 11.24
N MET A 136 -10.99 -2.64 10.90
CA MET A 136 -9.99 -1.61 10.56
C MET A 136 -9.13 -1.27 11.78
N LYS A 137 -9.75 -1.07 12.94
CA LYS A 137 -9.05 -0.80 14.18
C LYS A 137 -8.06 -1.91 14.54
N ASP A 138 -8.49 -3.17 14.43
CA ASP A 138 -7.63 -4.32 14.72
C ASP A 138 -6.47 -4.42 13.71
N ALA A 139 -6.75 -4.29 12.41
CA ALA A 139 -5.76 -4.37 11.37
C ALA A 139 -4.72 -3.23 11.45
N LEU A 140 -5.20 -1.99 11.51
CA LEU A 140 -4.34 -0.80 11.56
C LEU A 140 -3.64 -0.67 12.90
N GLY A 141 -4.35 -0.85 14.01
CA GLY A 141 -3.79 -0.78 15.36
C GLY A 141 -2.72 -1.84 15.58
N GLY A 142 -2.93 -3.05 15.09
CA GLY A 142 -1.92 -4.12 15.10
C GLY A 142 -0.67 -3.74 14.31
N CYS A 143 -0.83 -3.17 13.12
CA CYS A 143 0.28 -2.67 12.30
C CYS A 143 1.06 -1.56 13.01
N LEU A 144 0.36 -0.55 13.53
CA LEU A 144 0.96 0.55 14.27
C LEU A 144 1.71 0.07 15.52
N ASN A 145 1.18 -0.94 16.21
CA ASN A 145 1.86 -1.53 17.37
C ASN A 145 3.18 -2.21 17.00
N VAL A 146 3.22 -2.97 15.89
CA VAL A 146 4.48 -3.57 15.40
C VAL A 146 5.51 -2.48 15.10
N LEU A 147 5.11 -1.42 14.41
CA LEU A 147 5.99 -0.28 14.11
C LEU A 147 6.45 0.44 15.39
N PHE A 148 5.55 0.66 16.33
CA PHE A 148 5.86 1.29 17.63
C PHE A 148 6.89 0.48 18.42
N GLN A 149 6.76 -0.83 18.49
CA GLN A 149 7.71 -1.70 19.18
C GLN A 149 9.11 -1.65 18.56
N GLN A 150 9.20 -1.45 17.25
CA GLN A 150 10.49 -1.32 16.56
C GLN A 150 11.09 0.08 16.69
N ASN A 151 10.27 1.10 16.52
CA ASN A 151 10.68 2.50 16.61
C ASN A 151 9.48 3.40 16.94
N PRO A 152 9.30 3.81 18.19
CA PRO A 152 8.18 4.68 18.59
C PRO A 152 8.05 5.96 17.74
N ALA A 153 9.18 6.52 17.29
CA ALA A 153 9.15 7.73 16.46
C ALA A 153 8.50 7.52 15.09
N ALA A 154 8.45 6.27 14.58
CA ALA A 154 7.81 5.96 13.30
C ALA A 154 6.28 6.16 13.34
N VAL A 155 5.68 6.17 14.53
CA VAL A 155 4.24 6.39 14.75
C VAL A 155 3.95 7.65 15.58
N GLY A 156 4.88 8.62 15.58
CA GLY A 156 4.69 9.90 16.29
C GLY A 156 4.99 9.85 17.78
N GLY A 157 5.58 8.76 18.29
CA GLY A 157 6.01 8.63 19.70
C GLY A 157 4.99 7.98 20.62
N ALA A 158 3.74 7.83 20.19
CA ALA A 158 2.67 7.15 20.93
C ALA A 158 1.73 6.43 19.96
N LEU A 159 1.07 5.40 20.44
CA LEU A 159 -0.05 4.78 19.70
C LEU A 159 -1.28 5.67 19.80
N PRO A 160 -2.12 5.73 18.77
CA PRO A 160 -3.36 6.51 18.81
C PRO A 160 -4.37 5.90 19.79
N ASP A 161 -5.19 6.77 20.36
CA ASP A 161 -6.33 6.41 21.20
C ASP A 161 -7.51 5.91 20.37
N ASP A 162 -8.56 5.44 21.04
CA ASP A 162 -9.74 4.82 20.40
C ASP A 162 -10.52 5.79 19.48
N ASP A 163 -10.49 7.07 19.75
CA ASP A 163 -11.13 8.14 18.98
C ASP A 163 -10.42 8.48 17.66
N PHE A 164 -9.23 7.92 17.43
CA PHE A 164 -8.53 7.99 16.14
C PHE A 164 -9.22 7.15 15.05
N TYR A 165 -9.93 6.11 15.44
CA TYR A 165 -10.55 5.16 14.51
C TYR A 165 -12.02 5.53 14.29
N TYR A 166 -12.43 5.65 13.03
CA TYR A 166 -13.80 5.95 12.65
C TYR A 166 -14.65 4.70 12.53
#